data_55ed66b6524137beab28b085c778da8f
#
_entry.id   55ed66b6524137beab28b085c778da8f
#
_cell.length_a   1.000
_cell.length_b   1.000
_cell.length_c   1.000
_cell.angle_alpha   90.00
_cell.angle_beta   90.00
_cell.angle_gamma   90.00
#
_symmetry.space_group_name_H-M   'P 1'
#
loop_
_entity.id
_entity.type
_entity.pdbx_description
1 polymer ?
#
loop_
_entity_poly.entity_id
_entity_poly.type
_entity_poly.pdbx_seq_one_letter_code
_entity_poly.pdbx_strand_id
1 'polypeptide(L)'
;MENNIRNKVHWSENVIIADADHIDNVAFDLIVNFERMIGRRIPPADMAKWVDCVALDGGIREGDNEVLVILIHDRLKKAMDNFVPANFQKDLDGMAFKDHLGEFSFSSYPVEEMVESSDFFIDILNTICAQKEVKRVMVIRLLTPPTVRDI
;
A
#
# COMPACT_ATOMS: atom_id res chain seq x y z
N MET A 1 -12.84 13.65 -6.42
CA MET A 1 -11.92 12.58 -5.97
C MET A 1 -12.68 11.29 -5.63
N GLU A 2 -13.61 11.34 -4.72
CA GLU A 2 -14.41 10.18 -4.32
C GLU A 2 -15.14 9.52 -5.49
N ASN A 3 -15.76 10.32 -6.36
CA ASN A 3 -16.46 9.78 -7.54
C ASN A 3 -15.51 9.05 -8.49
N ASN A 4 -14.27 9.54 -8.62
CA ASN A 4 -13.28 8.88 -9.47
C ASN A 4 -12.92 7.50 -8.93
N ILE A 5 -12.78 7.39 -7.61
CA ILE A 5 -12.50 6.11 -6.97
C ILE A 5 -13.66 5.15 -7.21
N ARG A 6 -14.89 5.60 -6.97
CA ARG A 6 -16.09 4.76 -7.14
C ARG A 6 -16.24 4.25 -8.56
N ASN A 7 -15.92 5.09 -9.54
CA ASN A 7 -16.14 4.75 -10.95
C ASN A 7 -15.02 3.89 -11.54
N LYS A 8 -13.81 3.98 -10.98
CA LYS A 8 -12.63 3.31 -11.53
C LYS A 8 -12.27 2.01 -10.83
N VAL A 9 -12.68 1.84 -9.60
CA VAL A 9 -12.23 0.75 -8.76
C VAL A 9 -13.27 -0.36 -8.70
N HIS A 10 -12.80 -1.58 -9.00
CA HIS A 10 -13.58 -2.77 -8.71
C HIS A 10 -13.26 -3.16 -7.26
N TRP A 11 -14.27 -3.05 -6.39
CA TRP A 11 -14.09 -3.30 -4.96
C TRP A 11 -14.02 -4.79 -4.67
N SER A 12 -12.89 -5.22 -4.13
CA SER A 12 -12.66 -6.58 -3.67
C SER A 12 -13.11 -6.74 -2.23
N GLU A 13 -13.36 -7.98 -1.80
CA GLU A 13 -13.69 -8.25 -0.40
C GLU A 13 -12.59 -7.82 0.56
N ASN A 14 -11.35 -7.92 0.13
CA ASN A 14 -10.18 -7.58 0.93
C ASN A 14 -9.48 -6.39 0.30
N VAL A 15 -9.14 -5.41 1.11
CA VAL A 15 -8.44 -4.21 0.65
C VAL A 15 -7.24 -3.97 1.55
N ILE A 16 -6.08 -3.76 0.93
CA ILE A 16 -4.88 -3.28 1.59
C ILE A 16 -4.73 -1.82 1.19
N ILE A 17 -4.72 -0.91 2.17
CA ILE A 17 -4.44 0.49 1.90
C ILE A 17 -3.14 0.85 2.60
N ALA A 18 -2.17 1.34 1.84
CA ALA A 18 -0.84 1.61 2.35
C ALA A 18 -0.35 2.99 1.96
N ASP A 19 0.34 3.63 2.90
CA ASP A 19 1.12 4.83 2.64
C ASP A 19 2.43 4.37 2.01
N ALA A 20 2.54 4.52 0.69
CA ALA A 20 3.67 3.99 -0.07
C ALA A 20 4.99 4.66 0.33
N ASP A 21 4.95 5.95 0.67
CA ASP A 21 6.15 6.66 1.09
C ASP A 21 6.67 6.10 2.42
N HIS A 22 5.75 5.77 3.32
CA HIS A 22 6.12 5.16 4.60
C HIS A 22 6.75 3.78 4.42
N ILE A 23 6.11 2.90 3.65
CA ILE A 23 6.66 1.55 3.46
C ILE A 23 8.00 1.57 2.74
N ASP A 24 8.18 2.53 1.83
CA ASP A 24 9.45 2.69 1.12
C ASP A 24 10.57 3.10 2.09
N ASN A 25 10.27 4.00 3.03
CA ASN A 25 11.22 4.41 4.06
C ASN A 25 11.58 3.27 5.00
N VAL A 26 10.58 2.47 5.42
CA VAL A 26 10.82 1.30 6.26
C VAL A 26 11.70 0.29 5.53
N ALA A 27 11.43 0.05 4.25
CA ALA A 27 12.24 -0.86 3.45
C ALA A 27 13.67 -0.36 3.33
N PHE A 28 13.87 0.94 3.14
CA PHE A 28 15.21 1.52 3.10
C PHE A 28 16.00 1.23 4.38
N ASP A 29 15.39 1.49 5.54
CA ASP A 29 16.05 1.29 6.82
C ASP A 29 16.41 -0.19 7.02
N LEU A 30 15.51 -1.10 6.69
CA LEU A 30 15.77 -2.53 6.81
C LEU A 30 16.89 -2.98 5.88
N ILE A 31 16.89 -2.53 4.63
CA ILE A 31 17.92 -2.88 3.66
C ILE A 31 19.29 -2.38 4.13
N VAL A 32 19.38 -1.13 4.56
CA VAL A 32 20.63 -0.56 5.04
C VAL A 32 21.18 -1.35 6.24
N ASN A 33 20.31 -1.67 7.19
CA ASN A 33 20.72 -2.41 8.37
C ASN A 33 21.21 -3.81 8.03
N PHE A 34 20.52 -4.54 7.15
CA PHE A 34 20.95 -5.86 6.72
C PHE A 34 22.24 -5.81 5.91
N GLU A 35 22.39 -4.81 5.05
CA GLU A 35 23.64 -4.65 4.30
C GLU A 35 24.84 -4.46 5.22
N ARG A 36 24.67 -3.70 6.30
CA ARG A 36 25.73 -3.53 7.30
C ARG A 36 26.08 -4.84 8.01
N MET A 37 25.06 -5.62 8.34
CA MET A 37 25.26 -6.88 9.07
C MET A 37 25.99 -7.93 8.23
N ILE A 38 25.65 -8.03 6.95
CA ILE A 38 26.20 -9.10 6.10
C ILE A 38 27.36 -8.64 5.22
N GLY A 39 27.64 -7.32 5.18
CA GLY A 39 28.76 -6.76 4.43
C GLY A 39 28.62 -6.81 2.92
N ARG A 40 27.38 -6.85 2.41
CA ARG A 40 27.13 -6.84 0.96
C ARG A 40 25.81 -6.17 0.65
N ARG A 41 25.61 -5.84 -0.62
CA ARG A 41 24.38 -5.20 -1.08
C ARG A 41 23.21 -6.16 -1.08
N ILE A 42 22.03 -5.62 -0.78
CA ILE A 42 20.76 -6.34 -0.80
C ILE A 42 19.87 -5.69 -1.87
N PRO A 43 19.19 -6.49 -2.71
CA PRO A 43 18.29 -5.95 -3.72
C PRO A 43 17.07 -5.29 -3.08
N PRO A 44 16.34 -4.45 -3.84
CA PRO A 44 15.08 -3.89 -3.38
C PRO A 44 14.08 -4.97 -2.99
N ALA A 45 13.12 -4.61 -2.15
CA ALA A 45 12.08 -5.54 -1.72
C ALA A 45 11.16 -5.91 -2.88
N ASP A 46 10.67 -7.15 -2.85
CA ASP A 46 9.71 -7.65 -3.84
C ASP A 46 8.30 -7.25 -3.39
N MET A 47 7.65 -6.41 -4.17
CA MET A 47 6.30 -5.92 -3.85
C MET A 47 5.30 -7.07 -3.73
N ALA A 48 5.37 -8.07 -4.61
CA ALA A 48 4.45 -9.20 -4.55
C ALA A 48 4.59 -9.98 -3.25
N LYS A 49 5.82 -10.21 -2.80
CA LYS A 49 6.06 -10.88 -1.51
C LYS A 49 5.62 -10.04 -0.33
N TRP A 50 5.81 -8.73 -0.41
CA TRP A 50 5.37 -7.83 0.64
C TRP A 50 3.86 -7.88 0.83
N VAL A 51 3.09 -7.80 -0.27
CA VAL A 51 1.64 -7.85 -0.15
C VAL A 51 1.14 -9.21 0.32
N ASP A 52 1.82 -10.30 -0.04
CA ASP A 52 1.49 -11.62 0.50
C ASP A 52 1.66 -11.65 2.02
N CYS A 53 2.75 -11.09 2.52
CA CYS A 53 3.00 -11.03 3.96
C CYS A 53 1.94 -10.21 4.68
N VAL A 54 1.57 -9.07 4.14
CA VAL A 54 0.51 -8.22 4.71
C VAL A 54 -0.82 -8.97 4.72
N ALA A 55 -1.15 -9.64 3.62
CA ALA A 55 -2.38 -10.41 3.51
C ALA A 55 -2.45 -11.52 4.54
N LEU A 56 -1.36 -12.27 4.70
CA LEU A 56 -1.28 -13.34 5.70
C LEU A 56 -1.42 -12.78 7.12
N ASP A 57 -0.74 -11.69 7.42
CA ASP A 57 -0.85 -11.04 8.73
C ASP A 57 -2.28 -10.55 9.00
N GLY A 58 -2.98 -10.14 7.96
CA GLY A 58 -4.37 -9.70 8.04
C GLY A 58 -5.38 -10.85 8.11
N GLY A 59 -4.91 -12.08 8.09
CA GLY A 59 -5.77 -13.24 8.25
C GLY A 59 -6.28 -13.88 6.96
N ILE A 60 -5.78 -13.46 5.81
CA ILE A 60 -6.14 -14.09 4.53
C ILE A 60 -5.46 -15.44 4.46
N ARG A 61 -6.21 -16.45 4.05
CA ARG A 61 -5.73 -17.83 3.91
C ARG A 61 -5.66 -18.22 2.45
N GLU A 62 -4.88 -19.27 2.16
CA GLU A 62 -4.79 -19.85 0.83
C GLU A 62 -6.17 -20.06 0.21
N GLY A 63 -6.32 -19.67 -1.07
CA GLY A 63 -7.59 -19.81 -1.78
C GLY A 63 -7.76 -18.78 -2.89
N ASP A 64 -8.97 -18.65 -3.38
CA ASP A 64 -9.33 -17.74 -4.46
C ASP A 64 -9.77 -16.37 -3.92
N ASN A 65 -8.98 -15.78 -3.07
CA ASN A 65 -9.28 -14.47 -2.52
C ASN A 65 -9.06 -13.37 -3.56
N GLU A 66 -9.83 -12.31 -3.47
CA GLU A 66 -9.59 -11.10 -4.23
C GLU A 66 -9.09 -10.03 -3.27
N VAL A 67 -7.99 -9.40 -3.62
CA VAL A 67 -7.37 -8.37 -2.79
C VAL A 67 -7.05 -7.15 -3.65
N LEU A 68 -7.58 -6.01 -3.27
CA LEU A 68 -7.25 -4.74 -3.90
C LEU A 68 -6.19 -4.05 -3.04
N VAL A 69 -5.07 -3.70 -3.65
CA VAL A 69 -3.98 -2.99 -2.98
C VAL A 69 -4.01 -1.53 -3.43
N ILE A 70 -4.26 -0.64 -2.49
CA ILE A 70 -4.27 0.80 -2.76
C ILE A 70 -3.01 1.41 -2.18
N LEU A 71 -2.21 2.03 -3.03
CA LEU A 71 -0.98 2.70 -2.66
C LEU A 71 -1.18 4.20 -2.77
N ILE A 72 -1.01 4.91 -1.66
CA ILE A 72 -1.11 6.36 -1.62
C ILE A 72 0.30 6.92 -1.50
N HIS A 73 0.64 7.88 -2.34
CA HIS A 73 1.99 8.42 -2.39
C HIS A 73 1.98 9.93 -2.64
N ASP A 74 3.10 10.57 -2.34
CA ASP A 74 3.30 11.98 -2.64
C ASP A 74 3.13 12.18 -4.14
N ARG A 75 2.40 13.23 -4.53
CA ARG A 75 2.13 13.52 -5.94
C ARG A 75 3.37 13.82 -6.76
N LEU A 76 4.45 14.25 -6.12
CA LEU A 76 5.72 14.52 -6.78
C LEU A 76 6.60 13.28 -6.90
N LYS A 77 6.26 12.22 -6.20
CA LYS A 77 7.02 10.97 -6.23
C LYS A 77 6.41 10.02 -7.24
N LYS A 78 7.19 9.63 -8.23
CA LYS A 78 6.73 8.79 -9.34
C LYS A 78 6.97 7.31 -9.11
N ALA A 79 7.89 6.97 -8.23
CA ALA A 79 8.30 5.60 -8.00
C ALA A 79 8.84 5.44 -6.58
N MET A 80 8.76 4.19 -6.08
CA MET A 80 9.44 3.82 -4.84
C MET A 80 10.91 3.54 -5.16
N ASP A 81 11.77 3.71 -4.16
CA ASP A 81 13.20 3.49 -4.31
C ASP A 81 13.63 2.09 -3.86
N ASN A 82 12.85 1.47 -3.00
CA ASN A 82 13.25 0.26 -2.30
C ASN A 82 12.31 -0.93 -2.56
N PHE A 83 11.49 -0.84 -3.58
CA PHE A 83 10.59 -1.91 -4.01
C PHE A 83 10.69 -2.14 -5.51
N VAL A 84 10.40 -3.36 -5.93
CA VAL A 84 10.28 -3.74 -7.35
C VAL A 84 8.97 -4.51 -7.51
N PRO A 85 8.11 -4.16 -8.45
CA PRO A 85 8.18 -3.00 -9.35
C PRO A 85 7.99 -1.68 -8.58
N ALA A 86 8.47 -0.60 -9.13
CA ALA A 86 8.62 0.67 -8.42
C ALA A 86 7.73 1.80 -8.90
N ASN A 87 7.53 1.91 -10.21
CA ASN A 87 6.83 3.07 -10.79
C ASN A 87 5.32 2.94 -10.57
N PHE A 88 4.73 3.95 -9.95
CA PHE A 88 3.31 3.88 -9.57
C PHE A 88 2.39 3.79 -10.78
N GLN A 89 2.57 4.63 -11.78
CA GLN A 89 1.70 4.65 -12.95
C GLN A 89 2.01 3.56 -13.96
N LYS A 90 3.29 3.32 -14.21
CA LYS A 90 3.70 2.41 -15.29
C LYS A 90 3.69 0.96 -14.88
N ASP A 91 4.08 0.66 -13.64
CA ASP A 91 4.35 -0.71 -13.22
C ASP A 91 3.34 -1.25 -12.23
N LEU A 92 2.62 -0.38 -11.53
CA LEU A 92 1.72 -0.80 -10.45
C LEU A 92 0.27 -0.50 -10.73
N ASP A 93 -0.07 0.74 -11.03
CA ASP A 93 -1.47 1.12 -11.19
C ASP A 93 -2.16 0.33 -12.30
N GLY A 94 -3.26 -0.31 -11.95
CA GLY A 94 -4.02 -1.14 -12.90
C GLY A 94 -3.44 -2.52 -13.15
N MET A 95 -2.35 -2.88 -12.51
CA MET A 95 -1.72 -4.19 -12.67
C MET A 95 -2.27 -5.18 -11.66
N ALA A 96 -2.15 -6.46 -12.00
CA ALA A 96 -2.61 -7.54 -11.13
C ALA A 96 -1.68 -8.74 -11.23
N PHE A 97 -1.62 -9.52 -10.16
CA PHE A 97 -0.96 -10.82 -10.20
C PHE A 97 -1.79 -11.83 -9.42
N LYS A 98 -1.53 -13.09 -9.67
CA LYS A 98 -2.24 -14.18 -9.01
C LYS A 98 -1.24 -15.16 -8.42
N ASP A 99 -1.50 -15.61 -7.20
CA ASP A 99 -0.67 -16.63 -6.55
C ASP A 99 -1.56 -17.54 -5.67
N HIS A 100 -0.94 -18.29 -4.76
CA HIS A 100 -1.65 -19.25 -3.90
C HIS A 100 -2.66 -18.60 -2.94
N LEU A 101 -2.54 -17.32 -2.66
CA LEU A 101 -3.48 -16.60 -1.80
C LEU A 101 -4.67 -16.04 -2.58
N GLY A 102 -4.53 -15.83 -3.89
CA GLY A 102 -5.59 -15.29 -4.72
C GLY A 102 -5.07 -14.25 -5.70
N GLU A 103 -5.95 -13.39 -6.16
CA GLU A 103 -5.62 -12.34 -7.11
C GLU A 103 -5.46 -11.01 -6.40
N PHE A 104 -4.34 -10.35 -6.66
CA PHE A 104 -4.01 -9.04 -6.13
C PHE A 104 -4.02 -8.01 -7.26
N SER A 105 -4.82 -6.97 -7.09
CA SER A 105 -4.88 -5.85 -8.05
C SER A 105 -4.33 -4.60 -7.38
N PHE A 106 -3.63 -3.78 -8.15
CA PHE A 106 -3.02 -2.55 -7.63
C PHE A 106 -3.69 -1.32 -8.19
N SER A 107 -3.90 -0.34 -7.32
CA SER A 107 -4.30 1.02 -7.70
C SER A 107 -3.41 1.98 -6.94
N SER A 108 -2.91 3.01 -7.60
CA SER A 108 -2.10 4.03 -6.94
C SER A 108 -2.76 5.39 -7.06
N TYR A 109 -2.66 6.17 -6.00
CA TYR A 109 -3.27 7.51 -5.94
C TYR A 109 -2.25 8.51 -5.40
N PRO A 110 -1.89 9.51 -6.20
CA PRO A 110 -1.07 10.61 -5.68
C PRO A 110 -1.93 11.49 -4.77
N VAL A 111 -1.31 11.99 -3.71
CA VAL A 111 -1.99 12.95 -2.83
C VAL A 111 -2.32 14.19 -3.64
N GLU A 112 -3.56 14.66 -3.55
CA GLU A 112 -4.00 15.82 -4.30
C GLU A 112 -3.30 17.10 -3.82
N GLU A 113 -3.13 18.03 -4.76
CA GLU A 113 -2.57 19.34 -4.45
C GLU A 113 -3.44 20.05 -3.42
N MET A 114 -2.80 20.74 -2.49
CA MET A 114 -3.47 21.52 -1.44
C MET A 114 -4.18 20.67 -0.37
N VAL A 115 -4.00 19.36 -0.40
CA VAL A 115 -4.57 18.45 0.61
C VAL A 115 -3.44 17.86 1.42
N GLU A 116 -3.60 17.79 2.74
CA GLU A 116 -2.63 17.11 3.58
C GLU A 116 -2.68 15.61 3.36
N SER A 117 -1.53 14.97 3.39
CA SER A 117 -1.39 13.54 3.17
C SER A 117 -2.28 12.72 4.11
N SER A 118 -2.32 13.10 5.39
CA SER A 118 -3.13 12.39 6.37
C SER A 118 -4.62 12.51 6.08
N ASP A 119 -5.08 13.67 5.69
CA ASP A 119 -6.50 13.89 5.35
C ASP A 119 -6.89 13.11 4.11
N PHE A 120 -6.03 13.10 3.10
CA PHE A 120 -6.24 12.36 1.88
C PHE A 120 -6.36 10.86 2.16
N PHE A 121 -5.45 10.33 2.98
CA PHE A 121 -5.45 8.92 3.35
C PHE A 121 -6.74 8.54 4.08
N ILE A 122 -7.16 9.36 5.03
CA ILE A 122 -8.37 9.10 5.79
C ILE A 122 -9.62 9.18 4.92
N ASP A 123 -9.67 10.10 3.98
CA ASP A 123 -10.79 10.21 3.04
C ASP A 123 -10.92 8.95 2.19
N ILE A 124 -9.81 8.43 1.68
CA ILE A 124 -9.82 7.20 0.91
C ILE A 124 -10.24 6.03 1.80
N LEU A 125 -9.70 5.95 3.02
CA LEU A 125 -10.06 4.90 3.96
C LEU A 125 -11.56 4.91 4.26
N ASN A 126 -12.13 6.08 4.49
CA ASN A 126 -13.56 6.20 4.73
C ASN A 126 -14.39 5.76 3.52
N THR A 127 -13.92 6.09 2.32
CA THR A 127 -14.58 5.64 1.08
C THR A 127 -14.57 4.12 0.99
N ILE A 128 -13.43 3.49 1.29
CA ILE A 128 -13.30 2.03 1.30
C ILE A 128 -14.28 1.41 2.28
N CYS A 129 -14.31 1.91 3.50
CA CYS A 129 -15.16 1.35 4.56
C CYS A 129 -16.64 1.51 4.29
N ALA A 130 -17.03 2.43 3.43
CA ALA A 130 -18.42 2.63 3.04
C ALA A 130 -18.91 1.64 1.99
N GLN A 131 -18.02 0.86 1.38
CA GLN A 131 -18.39 -0.07 0.32
C GLN A 131 -18.90 -1.39 0.90
N LYS A 132 -20.07 -1.85 0.43
CA LYS A 132 -20.68 -3.10 0.92
C LYS A 132 -19.87 -4.34 0.59
N GLU A 133 -19.14 -4.29 -0.51
CA GLU A 133 -18.36 -5.41 -1.02
C GLU A 133 -17.13 -5.67 -0.14
N VAL A 134 -16.64 -4.64 0.54
CA VAL A 134 -15.43 -4.75 1.35
C VAL A 134 -15.73 -5.37 2.70
N LYS A 135 -15.06 -6.49 2.99
CA LYS A 135 -15.23 -7.25 4.23
C LYS A 135 -14.05 -7.12 5.17
N ARG A 136 -12.88 -6.81 4.62
CA ARG A 136 -11.63 -6.74 5.39
C ARG A 136 -10.75 -5.63 4.84
N VAL A 137 -10.23 -4.80 5.73
CA VAL A 137 -9.31 -3.72 5.36
C VAL A 137 -8.05 -3.83 6.20
N MET A 138 -6.90 -3.86 5.55
CA MET A 138 -5.60 -3.83 6.20
C MET A 138 -4.97 -2.46 5.95
N VAL A 139 -4.71 -1.74 7.02
CA VAL A 139 -4.22 -0.36 6.97
C VAL A 139 -2.75 -0.34 7.33
N ILE A 140 -1.91 0.13 6.42
CA ILE A 140 -0.46 0.23 6.62
C ILE A 140 -0.06 1.69 6.52
N ARG A 141 0.15 2.28 7.67
CA ARG A 141 0.51 3.69 7.76
C ARG A 141 1.30 3.96 9.03
N LEU A 142 2.20 4.95 8.96
CA LEU A 142 2.85 5.42 10.16
C LEU A 142 1.81 6.13 11.04
N LEU A 143 1.50 5.53 12.17
CA LEU A 143 0.69 6.18 13.18
C LEU A 143 1.63 7.02 14.03
N THR A 144 1.54 8.33 13.87
CA THR A 144 2.29 9.21 14.73
C THR A 144 1.66 9.13 16.12
N PRO A 145 2.36 8.56 17.12
CA PRO A 145 1.78 8.50 18.46
C PRO A 145 1.55 9.90 18.98
N PRO A 146 0.57 10.09 19.89
CA PRO A 146 0.41 11.39 20.53
C PRO A 146 1.75 11.79 21.14
N THR A 147 2.26 12.92 20.74
CA THR A 147 3.51 13.40 21.31
C THR A 147 3.24 14.04 22.66
N VAL A 148 4.30 14.26 23.41
CA VAL A 148 4.15 14.92 24.73
C VAL A 148 3.42 16.25 24.60
N ARG A 149 3.59 16.96 23.49
CA ARG A 149 2.91 18.23 23.27
C ARG A 149 1.43 18.10 22.96
N ASP A 150 1.00 16.92 22.55
CA ASP A 150 -0.40 16.65 22.22
C ASP A 150 -1.19 16.14 23.42
N ILE A 151 -0.48 15.88 24.50
CA ILE A 151 -1.06 15.34 25.73
C ILE A 151 -1.42 16.44 26.70
#